data_3070d1813d402ee630dbe0d0b1117680
#
_entry.id   3070d1813d402ee630dbe0d0b1117680
#
_cell.length_a   1.000
_cell.length_b   1.000
_cell.length_c   1.000
_cell.angle_alpha   90.00
_cell.angle_beta   90.00
_cell.angle_gamma   90.00
#
_symmetry.space_group_name_H-M   'P 1'
#
loop_
_entity.id
_entity.type
_entity.pdbx_description
1 polymer ?
#
loop_
_entity_poly.entity_id
_entity_poly.type
_entity_poly.pdbx_seq_one_letter_code
_entity_poly.pdbx_strand_id
1 'polypeptide(L)'
;MTAAASIRLADYTPWAFELPSIVLDVNIQDDHVVVASRLSLEPRRPGEPLVLCGVDLAIESLVIDQAPLSPEEYSFADGRLTIPNVPGQPFVLETRCRLDPYSNSSLEGLYASGGLLSTQCEAEGFRRISLHPDRPDVLSRWQVRIEASRSSCPVLLSNGNAVQEESVGADRHAVTWDDPFPKPSYLFALVAGDLREIRDHYTTASGRQVTLRLHVEEGDE
;
A
#
# COMPACT_ATOMS: atom_id res chain seq x y z
N MET A 1 -35.62 1.22 4.87
CA MET A 1 -34.40 1.92 4.44
C MET A 1 -34.02 2.87 5.58
N THR A 2 -32.99 2.57 6.35
CA THR A 2 -32.42 3.47 7.35
C THR A 2 -31.75 4.61 6.62
N ALA A 3 -32.14 5.86 6.93
CA ALA A 3 -31.48 7.04 6.37
C ALA A 3 -30.00 7.00 6.72
N ALA A 4 -29.13 7.23 5.73
CA ALA A 4 -27.70 7.34 5.97
C ALA A 4 -27.44 8.43 7.03
N ALA A 5 -26.60 8.13 8.02
CA ALA A 5 -26.23 9.08 9.06
C ALA A 5 -25.57 10.31 8.39
N SER A 6 -26.03 11.50 8.77
CA SER A 6 -25.45 12.75 8.28
C SER A 6 -24.05 12.93 8.86
N ILE A 7 -23.03 13.01 8.01
CA ILE A 7 -21.65 13.33 8.41
C ILE A 7 -21.52 14.85 8.56
N ARG A 8 -21.06 15.32 9.72
CA ARG A 8 -20.91 16.76 10.01
C ARG A 8 -19.44 17.07 10.28
N LEU A 9 -18.97 18.22 9.84
CA LEU A 9 -17.61 18.69 10.12
C LEU A 9 -17.32 18.79 11.63
N ALA A 10 -18.33 19.11 12.43
CA ALA A 10 -18.20 19.16 13.89
C ALA A 10 -17.88 17.79 14.55
N ASP A 11 -18.18 16.69 13.86
CA ASP A 11 -17.93 15.34 14.35
C ASP A 11 -16.52 14.83 13.92
N TYR A 12 -15.78 15.63 13.15
CA TYR A 12 -14.43 15.27 12.72
C TYR A 12 -13.48 15.23 13.92
N THR A 13 -12.78 14.10 14.04
CA THR A 13 -11.71 13.91 15.01
C THR A 13 -10.45 13.44 14.29
N PRO A 14 -9.32 14.14 14.43
CA PRO A 14 -8.06 13.67 13.91
C PRO A 14 -7.71 12.29 14.44
N TRP A 15 -7.06 11.48 13.63
CA TRP A 15 -6.60 10.16 14.06
C TRP A 15 -5.68 10.26 15.28
N ALA A 16 -5.73 9.25 16.17
CA ALA A 16 -5.03 9.27 17.44
C ALA A 16 -3.51 9.13 17.32
N PHE A 17 -3.01 8.87 16.11
CA PHE A 17 -1.59 8.64 15.82
C PHE A 17 -1.13 9.51 14.66
N GLU A 18 0.19 9.69 14.54
CA GLU A 18 0.85 10.07 13.29
C GLU A 18 1.42 8.81 12.64
N LEU A 19 1.54 8.84 11.32
CA LEU A 19 2.14 7.78 10.51
C LEU A 19 3.14 8.41 9.55
N PRO A 20 4.34 8.82 10.05
CA PRO A 20 5.33 9.53 9.25
C PRO A 20 5.82 8.75 8.03
N SER A 21 5.94 7.42 8.15
CA SER A 21 6.46 6.60 7.06
C SER A 21 5.84 5.22 7.01
N ILE A 22 5.75 4.71 5.79
CA ILE A 22 5.32 3.35 5.45
C ILE A 22 6.37 2.72 4.55
N VAL A 23 6.75 1.49 4.86
CA VAL A 23 7.52 0.64 3.96
C VAL A 23 6.66 -0.56 3.60
N LEU A 24 6.50 -0.82 2.32
CA LEU A 24 5.79 -2.01 1.81
C LEU A 24 6.77 -2.92 1.07
N ASP A 25 6.65 -4.21 1.30
CA ASP A 25 7.24 -5.27 0.47
C ASP A 25 6.08 -6.08 -0.12
N VAL A 26 5.88 -5.95 -1.42
CA VAL A 26 4.80 -6.58 -2.18
C VAL A 26 5.39 -7.72 -2.98
N ASN A 27 5.09 -8.94 -2.58
CA ASN A 27 5.59 -10.16 -3.21
C ASN A 27 4.46 -10.81 -4.02
N ILE A 28 4.53 -10.66 -5.35
CA ILE A 28 3.54 -11.17 -6.30
C ILE A 28 3.89 -12.63 -6.62
N GLN A 29 2.96 -13.55 -6.33
CA GLN A 29 3.02 -14.95 -6.67
C GLN A 29 2.00 -15.26 -7.78
N ASP A 30 2.03 -16.49 -8.31
CA ASP A 30 1.16 -16.89 -9.42
C ASP A 30 -0.33 -16.92 -9.05
N ASP A 31 -0.66 -17.16 -7.78
CA ASP A 31 -2.03 -17.37 -7.29
C ASP A 31 -2.42 -16.42 -6.15
N HIS A 32 -1.50 -15.64 -5.63
CA HIS A 32 -1.76 -14.69 -4.54
C HIS A 32 -0.67 -13.61 -4.45
N VAL A 33 -0.89 -12.62 -3.62
CA VAL A 33 0.11 -11.60 -3.27
C VAL A 33 0.28 -11.57 -1.77
N VAL A 34 1.54 -11.49 -1.33
CA VAL A 34 1.87 -11.25 0.08
C VAL A 34 2.38 -9.84 0.22
N VAL A 35 1.78 -9.09 1.14
CA VAL A 35 2.21 -7.73 1.47
C VAL A 35 2.71 -7.71 2.91
N ALA A 36 4.00 -7.45 3.07
CA ALA A 36 4.56 -7.08 4.37
C ALA A 36 4.59 -5.55 4.46
N SER A 37 4.10 -5.01 5.56
CA SER A 37 4.15 -3.57 5.81
C SER A 37 4.87 -3.26 7.11
N ARG A 38 5.54 -2.10 7.13
CA ARG A 38 6.17 -1.54 8.31
C ARG A 38 5.67 -0.12 8.48
N LEU A 39 4.88 0.10 9.52
CA LEU A 39 4.24 1.36 9.85
C LEU A 39 4.99 2.02 11.01
N SER A 40 5.61 3.18 10.80
CA SER A 40 6.20 3.98 11.88
C SER A 40 5.09 4.82 12.51
N LEU A 41 4.77 4.57 13.76
CA LEU A 41 3.62 5.16 14.45
C LEU A 41 4.06 6.03 15.62
N GLU A 42 3.46 7.22 15.74
CA GLU A 42 3.69 8.15 16.84
C GLU A 42 2.34 8.50 17.50
N PRO A 43 2.11 8.10 18.76
CA PRO A 43 0.87 8.41 19.45
C PRO A 43 0.69 9.91 19.69
N ARG A 44 -0.37 10.51 19.15
CA ARG A 44 -0.84 11.87 19.50
C ARG A 44 -1.61 11.87 20.81
N ARG A 45 -2.29 10.76 21.09
CA ARG A 45 -3.04 10.53 22.32
C ARG A 45 -2.64 9.18 22.90
N PRO A 46 -1.66 9.15 23.83
CA PRO A 46 -1.26 7.91 24.49
C PRO A 46 -2.43 7.26 25.23
N GLY A 47 -2.51 5.93 25.17
CA GLY A 47 -3.57 5.12 25.77
C GLY A 47 -4.80 4.90 24.89
N GLU A 48 -4.86 5.52 23.72
CA GLU A 48 -5.88 5.19 22.73
C GLU A 48 -5.52 3.88 22.00
N PRO A 49 -6.52 3.02 21.70
CA PRO A 49 -6.28 1.81 20.92
C PRO A 49 -5.85 2.14 19.49
N LEU A 50 -4.98 1.32 18.92
CA LEU A 50 -4.67 1.40 17.50
C LEU A 50 -5.76 0.68 16.71
N VAL A 51 -6.45 1.42 15.83
CA VAL A 51 -7.47 0.87 14.94
C VAL A 51 -7.02 1.07 13.49
N LEU A 52 -6.95 -0.04 12.75
CA LEU A 52 -6.64 -0.07 11.31
C LEU A 52 -7.78 -0.75 10.55
N CYS A 53 -7.96 -0.36 9.30
CA CYS A 53 -8.90 -1.01 8.38
C CYS A 53 -8.18 -2.11 7.60
N GLY A 54 -8.90 -3.19 7.30
CA GLY A 54 -8.45 -4.29 6.43
C GLY A 54 -9.66 -5.03 5.88
N VAL A 55 -9.71 -5.24 4.59
CA VAL A 55 -10.82 -5.93 3.91
C VAL A 55 -10.27 -6.99 2.98
N ASP A 56 -10.83 -8.19 3.03
CA ASP A 56 -10.42 -9.35 2.23
C ASP A 56 -8.92 -9.68 2.37
N LEU A 57 -8.35 -9.47 3.56
CA LEU A 57 -6.99 -9.78 3.91
C LEU A 57 -6.91 -10.99 4.85
N ALA A 58 -6.03 -11.95 4.55
CA ALA A 58 -5.62 -12.96 5.50
C ALA A 58 -4.40 -12.45 6.27
N ILE A 59 -4.57 -12.12 7.54
CA ILE A 59 -3.46 -11.66 8.41
C ILE A 59 -2.62 -12.87 8.79
N GLU A 60 -1.34 -12.85 8.40
CA GLU A 60 -0.38 -13.92 8.72
C GLU A 60 0.42 -13.61 9.98
N SER A 61 0.78 -12.35 10.22
CA SER A 61 1.48 -11.93 11.42
C SER A 61 1.31 -10.45 11.73
N LEU A 62 1.38 -10.13 13.03
CA LEU A 62 1.44 -8.77 13.58
C LEU A 62 2.58 -8.72 14.58
N VAL A 63 3.44 -7.70 14.48
CA VAL A 63 4.62 -7.54 15.33
C VAL A 63 4.75 -6.09 15.75
N ILE A 64 4.87 -5.79 17.03
CA ILE A 64 5.18 -4.45 17.55
C ILE A 64 6.60 -4.47 18.12
N ASP A 65 7.48 -3.59 17.61
CA ASP A 65 8.87 -3.42 18.07
C ASP A 65 9.59 -4.77 18.24
N GLN A 66 9.50 -5.64 17.21
CA GLN A 66 10.07 -6.99 17.17
C GLN A 66 9.39 -8.02 18.08
N ALA A 67 8.35 -7.66 18.83
CA ALA A 67 7.57 -8.57 19.65
C ALA A 67 6.32 -9.03 18.89
N PRO A 68 6.16 -10.33 18.57
CA PRO A 68 4.95 -10.84 17.92
C PRO A 68 3.74 -10.68 18.84
N LEU A 69 2.61 -10.26 18.27
CA LEU A 69 1.33 -10.23 19.00
C LEU A 69 0.67 -11.60 18.98
N SER A 70 0.21 -12.04 20.14
CA SER A 70 -0.66 -13.20 20.26
C SER A 70 -2.11 -12.87 19.86
N PRO A 71 -2.94 -13.88 19.49
CA PRO A 71 -4.32 -13.64 19.06
C PRO A 71 -5.20 -12.95 20.11
N GLU A 72 -4.83 -13.02 21.40
CA GLU A 72 -5.57 -12.40 22.51
C GLU A 72 -5.26 -10.90 22.65
N GLU A 73 -4.18 -10.40 22.03
CA GLU A 73 -3.73 -9.01 22.13
C GLU A 73 -4.38 -8.11 21.08
N TYR A 74 -5.12 -8.67 20.13
CA TYR A 74 -5.87 -7.90 19.14
C TYR A 74 -7.19 -8.55 18.79
N SER A 75 -8.04 -7.80 18.11
CA SER A 75 -9.25 -8.34 17.48
C SER A 75 -9.30 -7.89 16.03
N PHE A 76 -9.79 -8.78 15.15
CA PHE A 76 -10.05 -8.44 13.76
C PHE A 76 -11.49 -8.84 13.42
N ALA A 77 -12.36 -7.86 13.29
CA ALA A 77 -13.77 -8.06 13.00
C ALA A 77 -14.31 -6.89 12.18
N ASP A 78 -15.26 -7.16 11.31
CA ASP A 78 -15.96 -6.16 10.47
C ASP A 78 -15.00 -5.25 9.68
N GLY A 79 -13.91 -5.83 9.17
CA GLY A 79 -12.90 -5.10 8.41
C GLY A 79 -12.03 -4.16 9.25
N ARG A 80 -11.96 -4.38 10.56
CA ARG A 80 -11.16 -3.58 11.50
C ARG A 80 -10.28 -4.43 12.37
N LEU A 81 -8.98 -4.10 12.36
CA LEU A 81 -8.02 -4.55 13.34
C LEU A 81 -8.02 -3.56 14.52
N THR A 82 -8.20 -4.05 15.73
CA THR A 82 -8.08 -3.25 16.96
C THR A 82 -7.02 -3.86 17.86
N ILE A 83 -6.00 -3.07 18.20
CA ILE A 83 -4.97 -3.42 19.19
C ILE A 83 -5.18 -2.49 20.37
N PRO A 84 -5.75 -3.00 21.49
CA PRO A 84 -6.17 -2.15 22.61
C PRO A 84 -4.99 -1.54 23.38
N ASN A 85 -3.86 -2.26 23.44
CA ASN A 85 -2.69 -1.84 24.19
C ASN A 85 -1.50 -1.68 23.23
N VAL A 86 -1.11 -0.45 22.97
CA VAL A 86 0.07 -0.10 22.16
C VAL A 86 1.02 0.78 22.98
N PRO A 87 2.32 0.86 22.62
CA PRO A 87 3.26 1.76 23.29
C PRO A 87 2.77 3.21 23.31
N GLY A 88 2.95 3.91 24.42
CA GLY A 88 2.63 5.33 24.57
C GLY A 88 3.71 6.27 24.00
N GLN A 89 4.73 5.74 23.35
CA GLN A 89 5.85 6.41 22.68
C GLN A 89 5.93 5.91 21.23
N PRO A 90 6.74 6.53 20.35
CA PRO A 90 6.90 6.06 18.97
C PRO A 90 7.28 4.59 18.91
N PHE A 91 6.63 3.84 18.01
CA PHE A 91 6.83 2.41 17.81
C PHE A 91 6.64 2.01 16.35
N VAL A 92 7.02 0.81 16.01
CA VAL A 92 6.84 0.21 14.69
C VAL A 92 5.86 -0.96 14.77
N LEU A 93 4.82 -0.91 13.95
CA LEU A 93 3.97 -2.06 13.68
C LEU A 93 4.39 -2.69 12.36
N GLU A 94 4.77 -3.95 12.38
CA GLU A 94 4.98 -4.77 11.19
C GLU A 94 3.78 -5.68 11.00
N THR A 95 3.27 -5.74 9.79
CA THR A 95 2.16 -6.61 9.42
C THR A 95 2.54 -7.46 8.23
N ARG A 96 2.00 -8.66 8.15
CA ARG A 96 2.08 -9.50 6.97
C ARG A 96 0.70 -10.01 6.64
N CYS A 97 0.24 -9.70 5.43
CA CYS A 97 -1.07 -10.07 4.94
C CYS A 97 -0.95 -10.77 3.60
N ARG A 98 -1.84 -11.73 3.36
CA ARG A 98 -2.03 -12.35 2.05
C ARG A 98 -3.38 -11.92 1.47
N LEU A 99 -3.39 -11.63 0.18
CA LEU A 99 -4.58 -11.26 -0.60
C LEU A 99 -4.59 -11.99 -1.94
N ASP A 100 -5.78 -12.10 -2.53
CA ASP A 100 -5.99 -12.70 -3.83
C ASP A 100 -6.52 -11.65 -4.82
N PRO A 101 -5.63 -11.00 -5.59
CA PRO A 101 -6.04 -10.02 -6.59
C PRO A 101 -6.68 -10.66 -7.83
N TYR A 102 -6.47 -11.95 -8.04
CA TYR A 102 -6.93 -12.66 -9.23
C TYR A 102 -8.44 -12.99 -9.14
N SER A 103 -8.99 -13.14 -7.93
CA SER A 103 -10.42 -13.29 -7.68
C SER A 103 -11.14 -11.98 -7.31
N ASN A 104 -10.39 -10.87 -7.20
CA ASN A 104 -10.94 -9.58 -6.80
C ASN A 104 -11.82 -8.98 -7.90
N SER A 105 -13.15 -9.10 -7.74
CA SER A 105 -14.16 -8.55 -8.64
C SER A 105 -14.70 -7.18 -8.19
N SER A 106 -14.28 -6.68 -7.03
CA SER A 106 -14.69 -5.34 -6.55
C SER A 106 -14.04 -4.21 -7.33
N LEU A 107 -12.88 -4.49 -7.98
CA LEU A 107 -12.03 -3.51 -8.66
C LEU A 107 -11.57 -2.38 -7.73
N GLU A 108 -11.44 -2.69 -6.44
CA GLU A 108 -10.88 -1.84 -5.40
C GLU A 108 -9.65 -2.50 -4.77
N GLY A 109 -8.67 -1.71 -4.36
CA GLY A 109 -7.38 -2.22 -3.91
C GLY A 109 -6.55 -2.76 -5.07
N LEU A 110 -5.88 -3.90 -4.90
CA LEU A 110 -5.11 -4.58 -5.94
C LEU A 110 -5.99 -5.63 -6.64
N TYR A 111 -6.05 -5.61 -7.96
CA TYR A 111 -6.82 -6.57 -8.76
C TYR A 111 -6.10 -6.91 -10.06
N ALA A 112 -6.45 -8.06 -10.64
CA ALA A 112 -5.97 -8.49 -11.94
C ALA A 112 -6.97 -8.15 -13.04
N SER A 113 -6.48 -7.58 -14.16
CA SER A 113 -7.30 -7.29 -15.36
C SER A 113 -6.42 -7.35 -16.60
N GLY A 114 -6.84 -8.06 -17.64
CA GLY A 114 -6.13 -8.12 -18.94
C GLY A 114 -4.71 -8.67 -18.88
N GLY A 115 -4.33 -9.43 -17.83
CA GLY A 115 -2.96 -9.89 -17.62
C GLY A 115 -2.09 -8.92 -16.79
N LEU A 116 -2.62 -7.78 -16.42
CA LEU A 116 -1.98 -6.80 -15.54
C LEU A 116 -2.52 -6.89 -14.12
N LEU A 117 -1.68 -6.59 -13.15
CA LEU A 117 -2.07 -6.24 -11.79
C LEU A 117 -2.08 -4.72 -11.67
N SER A 118 -3.20 -4.17 -11.22
CA SER A 118 -3.40 -2.73 -11.06
C SER A 118 -4.07 -2.41 -9.74
N THR A 119 -3.89 -1.19 -9.26
CA THR A 119 -4.52 -0.72 -8.03
C THR A 119 -5.56 0.37 -8.30
N GLN A 120 -6.66 0.33 -7.54
CA GLN A 120 -7.62 1.41 -7.40
C GLN A 120 -7.86 1.65 -5.90
N CYS A 121 -7.33 2.75 -5.37
CA CYS A 121 -7.35 3.03 -3.93
C CYS A 121 -8.30 4.18 -3.54
N GLU A 122 -8.78 4.98 -4.47
CA GLU A 122 -9.73 6.06 -4.19
C GLU A 122 -11.17 5.48 -4.11
N ALA A 123 -11.95 5.76 -3.03
CA ALA A 123 -11.56 6.61 -1.89
C ALA A 123 -10.96 5.79 -0.73
N GLU A 124 -11.29 4.51 -0.55
CA GLU A 124 -10.96 3.66 0.60
C GLU A 124 -10.49 2.26 0.20
N GLY A 125 -9.84 2.13 -0.97
CA GLY A 125 -9.41 0.84 -1.53
C GLY A 125 -8.10 0.32 -0.94
N PHE A 126 -7.24 1.15 -0.34
CA PHE A 126 -5.93 0.69 0.16
C PHE A 126 -6.06 -0.35 1.28
N ARG A 127 -7.15 -0.34 2.05
CA ARG A 127 -7.47 -1.35 3.07
C ARG A 127 -7.61 -2.78 2.54
N ARG A 128 -7.71 -2.95 1.22
CA ARG A 128 -7.69 -4.26 0.53
C ARG A 128 -6.30 -4.71 0.12
N ILE A 129 -5.27 -3.89 0.38
CA ILE A 129 -3.87 -4.20 0.07
C ILE A 129 -3.09 -4.48 1.35
N SER A 130 -3.27 -3.66 2.37
CA SER A 130 -2.61 -3.79 3.67
C SER A 130 -3.44 -3.16 4.77
N LEU A 131 -3.17 -3.57 6.01
CA LEU A 131 -3.76 -2.93 7.20
C LEU A 131 -3.29 -1.48 7.29
N HIS A 132 -4.24 -0.53 7.32
CA HIS A 132 -3.96 0.90 7.28
C HIS A 132 -5.10 1.69 7.94
N PRO A 133 -4.85 2.89 8.53
CA PRO A 133 -5.95 3.75 8.97
C PRO A 133 -6.88 4.16 7.82
N ASP A 134 -6.36 4.20 6.58
CA ASP A 134 -7.07 4.43 5.33
C ASP A 134 -7.98 5.66 5.37
N ARG A 135 -7.39 6.77 5.77
CA ARG A 135 -8.02 8.08 5.97
C ARG A 135 -7.29 9.14 5.14
N PRO A 136 -8.02 10.10 4.54
CA PRO A 136 -7.41 11.15 3.72
C PRO A 136 -6.58 12.16 4.53
N ASP A 137 -6.78 12.23 5.85
CA ASP A 137 -6.04 13.12 6.76
C ASP A 137 -4.76 12.50 7.34
N VAL A 138 -4.45 11.23 6.99
CA VAL A 138 -3.21 10.55 7.38
C VAL A 138 -2.26 10.55 6.20
N LEU A 139 -1.20 11.36 6.31
CA LEU A 139 -0.20 11.55 5.27
C LEU A 139 1.11 10.88 5.68
N SER A 140 1.67 10.07 4.79
CA SER A 140 2.91 9.31 5.03
C SER A 140 3.86 9.42 3.87
N ARG A 141 5.17 9.29 4.13
CA ARG A 141 6.18 8.98 3.10
C ARG A 141 6.14 7.49 2.83
N TRP A 142 6.33 7.11 1.56
CA TRP A 142 6.18 5.74 1.11
C TRP A 142 7.46 5.21 0.48
N GLN A 143 7.85 4.02 0.90
CA GLN A 143 8.81 3.21 0.18
C GLN A 143 8.14 1.88 -0.17
N VAL A 144 8.24 1.46 -1.42
CA VAL A 144 7.54 0.27 -1.92
C VAL A 144 8.53 -0.58 -2.70
N ARG A 145 8.79 -1.79 -2.20
CA ARG A 145 9.50 -2.82 -2.94
C ARG A 145 8.47 -3.77 -3.54
N ILE A 146 8.53 -3.98 -4.84
CA ILE A 146 7.68 -4.91 -5.57
C ILE A 146 8.56 -6.02 -6.12
N GLU A 147 8.20 -7.26 -5.84
CA GLU A 147 8.88 -8.45 -6.36
C GLU A 147 7.92 -9.33 -7.14
N ALA A 148 8.32 -9.79 -8.34
CA ALA A 148 7.52 -10.66 -9.17
C ALA A 148 8.38 -11.56 -10.07
N SER A 149 7.74 -12.55 -10.72
CA SER A 149 8.36 -13.28 -11.83
C SER A 149 8.61 -12.34 -13.02
N ARG A 150 9.81 -12.41 -13.56
CA ARG A 150 10.22 -11.60 -14.72
C ARG A 150 9.48 -11.99 -16.00
N SER A 151 9.02 -13.24 -16.07
CA SER A 151 8.29 -13.74 -17.22
C SER A 151 6.84 -13.24 -17.29
N SER A 152 6.17 -13.11 -16.13
CA SER A 152 4.78 -12.64 -16.07
C SER A 152 4.64 -11.14 -15.83
N CYS A 153 5.58 -10.55 -15.10
CA CYS A 153 5.57 -9.13 -14.75
C CYS A 153 6.95 -8.50 -15.00
N PRO A 154 7.37 -8.32 -16.27
CA PRO A 154 8.65 -7.68 -16.59
C PRO A 154 8.71 -6.19 -16.16
N VAL A 155 7.56 -5.53 -15.99
CA VAL A 155 7.46 -4.14 -15.56
C VAL A 155 6.78 -4.07 -14.19
N LEU A 156 7.41 -3.35 -13.24
CA LEU A 156 6.93 -3.15 -11.87
C LEU A 156 6.95 -1.66 -11.55
N LEU A 157 5.79 -1.05 -11.40
CA LEU A 157 5.64 0.40 -11.23
C LEU A 157 4.97 0.74 -9.91
N SER A 158 5.38 1.85 -9.30
CA SER A 158 4.70 2.49 -8.17
C SER A 158 4.92 4.00 -8.18
N ASN A 159 4.39 4.68 -7.15
CA ASN A 159 4.60 6.11 -6.96
C ASN A 159 6.07 6.44 -6.65
N GLY A 160 6.48 7.66 -7.01
CA GLY A 160 7.81 8.18 -6.69
C GLY A 160 8.87 7.83 -7.74
N ASN A 161 10.08 7.52 -7.29
CA ASN A 161 11.22 7.23 -8.15
C ASN A 161 11.72 5.81 -7.91
N ALA A 162 12.04 5.08 -8.97
CA ALA A 162 12.75 3.81 -8.86
C ALA A 162 14.17 4.08 -8.36
N VAL A 163 14.49 3.59 -7.18
CA VAL A 163 15.79 3.81 -6.52
C VAL A 163 16.68 2.58 -6.52
N GLN A 164 16.10 1.40 -6.71
CA GLN A 164 16.85 0.14 -6.78
C GLN A 164 16.12 -0.85 -7.67
N GLU A 165 16.88 -1.56 -8.48
CA GLU A 165 16.43 -2.74 -9.23
C GLU A 165 17.37 -3.89 -8.92
N GLU A 166 16.83 -5.08 -8.68
CA GLU A 166 17.62 -6.26 -8.32
C GLU A 166 17.04 -7.54 -8.94
N SER A 167 17.92 -8.50 -9.21
CA SER A 167 17.52 -9.86 -9.56
C SER A 167 17.38 -10.70 -8.30
N VAL A 168 16.25 -11.40 -8.16
CA VAL A 168 15.95 -12.27 -7.03
C VAL A 168 15.90 -13.72 -7.53
N GLY A 169 17.03 -14.43 -7.35
CA GLY A 169 17.16 -15.77 -7.92
C GLY A 169 17.21 -15.78 -9.46
N ALA A 170 16.72 -16.87 -10.08
CA ALA A 170 16.88 -17.10 -11.51
C ALA A 170 15.82 -16.39 -12.38
N ASP A 171 14.58 -16.31 -11.91
CA ASP A 171 13.42 -15.85 -12.71
C ASP A 171 12.67 -14.67 -12.08
N ARG A 172 13.05 -14.24 -10.91
CA ARG A 172 12.38 -13.13 -10.22
C ARG A 172 13.22 -11.87 -10.21
N HIS A 173 12.57 -10.75 -10.11
CA HIS A 173 13.20 -9.44 -9.92
C HIS A 173 12.39 -8.58 -8.96
N ALA A 174 13.03 -7.55 -8.44
CA ALA A 174 12.36 -6.56 -7.63
C ALA A 174 12.78 -5.14 -8.01
N VAL A 175 11.85 -4.21 -7.82
CA VAL A 175 12.07 -2.77 -7.96
C VAL A 175 11.63 -2.09 -6.68
N THR A 176 12.51 -1.24 -6.14
CA THR A 176 12.18 -0.40 -4.98
C THR A 176 11.91 1.02 -5.45
N TRP A 177 10.75 1.53 -5.05
CA TRP A 177 10.28 2.88 -5.31
C TRP A 177 10.32 3.71 -4.03
N ASP A 178 10.79 4.94 -4.11
CA ASP A 178 10.78 5.91 -3.01
C ASP A 178 9.96 7.13 -3.41
N ASP A 179 8.89 7.38 -2.65
CA ASP A 179 8.06 8.57 -2.78
C ASP A 179 8.30 9.48 -1.56
N PRO A 180 9.13 10.51 -1.71
CA PRO A 180 9.58 11.33 -0.60
C PRO A 180 8.54 12.32 -0.08
N PHE A 181 7.43 12.52 -0.83
CA PHE A 181 6.40 13.47 -0.46
C PHE A 181 5.27 12.79 0.32
N PRO A 182 4.91 13.30 1.52
CA PRO A 182 3.80 12.73 2.28
C PRO A 182 2.51 12.77 1.47
N LYS A 183 1.86 11.61 1.32
CA LYS A 183 0.57 11.48 0.63
C LYS A 183 -0.37 10.54 1.39
N PRO A 184 -1.69 10.70 1.24
CA PRO A 184 -2.67 9.77 1.78
C PRO A 184 -2.69 8.46 0.99
N SER A 185 -3.26 7.41 1.59
CA SER A 185 -3.34 6.07 1.02
C SER A 185 -4.13 5.97 -0.28
N TYR A 186 -5.14 6.83 -0.49
CA TYR A 186 -5.94 6.79 -1.71
C TYR A 186 -5.17 7.17 -2.99
N LEU A 187 -3.99 7.81 -2.85
CA LEU A 187 -3.08 8.11 -3.96
C LEU A 187 -2.05 7.00 -4.22
N PHE A 188 -2.08 5.92 -3.44
CA PHE A 188 -1.18 4.78 -3.69
C PHE A 188 -1.49 4.14 -5.03
N ALA A 189 -0.45 3.88 -5.81
CA ALA A 189 -0.54 3.19 -7.08
C ALA A 189 0.54 2.11 -7.21
N LEU A 190 0.15 0.96 -7.73
CA LEU A 190 1.02 -0.13 -8.16
C LEU A 190 0.46 -0.70 -9.47
N VAL A 191 1.36 -0.92 -10.44
CA VAL A 191 1.05 -1.64 -11.67
C VAL A 191 2.16 -2.66 -11.92
N ALA A 192 1.79 -3.89 -12.24
CA ALA A 192 2.74 -4.95 -12.58
C ALA A 192 2.21 -5.77 -13.76
N GLY A 193 3.08 -6.06 -14.74
CA GLY A 193 2.71 -6.86 -15.91
C GLY A 193 3.61 -6.64 -17.10
N ASP A 194 3.18 -7.15 -18.27
CA ASP A 194 3.91 -6.96 -19.54
C ASP A 194 3.42 -5.66 -20.21
N LEU A 195 4.22 -4.60 -20.09
CA LEU A 195 3.93 -3.28 -20.63
C LEU A 195 5.06 -2.83 -21.56
N ARG A 196 4.71 -2.03 -22.58
CA ARG A 196 5.64 -1.33 -23.45
C ARG A 196 5.91 0.07 -22.93
N GLU A 197 7.16 0.52 -22.99
CA GLU A 197 7.54 1.89 -22.61
C GLU A 197 7.67 2.77 -23.84
N ILE A 198 6.90 3.88 -23.87
CA ILE A 198 7.10 5.00 -24.77
C ILE A 198 7.87 6.07 -24.01
N ARG A 199 8.96 6.57 -24.59
CA ARG A 199 9.82 7.55 -23.94
C ARG A 199 9.87 8.84 -24.73
N ASP A 200 9.73 9.98 -24.02
CA ASP A 200 9.87 11.31 -24.54
C ASP A 200 10.58 12.23 -23.53
N HIS A 201 10.83 13.47 -23.90
CA HIS A 201 11.50 14.46 -23.08
C HIS A 201 10.79 15.79 -23.11
N TYR A 202 10.66 16.43 -21.95
CA TYR A 202 10.16 17.77 -21.81
C TYR A 202 11.25 18.69 -21.24
N THR A 203 11.47 19.85 -21.84
CA THR A 203 12.39 20.86 -21.31
C THR A 203 11.58 21.93 -20.56
N THR A 204 11.83 22.07 -19.27
CA THR A 204 11.19 23.08 -18.41
C THR A 204 11.65 24.49 -18.78
N ALA A 205 10.92 25.53 -18.34
CA ALA A 205 11.30 26.93 -18.53
C ALA A 205 12.69 27.27 -17.90
N SER A 206 13.14 26.51 -16.91
CA SER A 206 14.49 26.65 -16.32
C SER A 206 15.59 25.91 -17.11
N GLY A 207 15.27 25.26 -18.23
CA GLY A 207 16.23 24.51 -19.06
C GLY A 207 16.49 23.07 -18.58
N ARG A 208 15.82 22.60 -17.52
CA ARG A 208 15.96 21.21 -17.06
C ARG A 208 15.22 20.27 -18.00
N GLN A 209 15.89 19.21 -18.44
CA GLN A 209 15.23 18.10 -19.15
C GLN A 209 14.53 17.17 -18.17
N VAL A 210 13.29 16.82 -18.48
CA VAL A 210 12.47 15.83 -17.76
C VAL A 210 12.18 14.69 -18.70
N THR A 211 12.54 13.47 -18.31
CA THR A 211 12.17 12.28 -19.05
C THR A 211 10.71 11.93 -18.77
N LEU A 212 9.94 11.74 -19.82
CA LEU A 212 8.57 11.25 -19.78
C LEU A 212 8.59 9.76 -20.15
N ARG A 213 7.92 8.94 -19.35
CA ARG A 213 7.75 7.51 -19.61
C ARG A 213 6.28 7.18 -19.53
N LEU A 214 5.73 6.64 -20.62
CA LEU A 214 4.38 6.13 -20.66
C LEU A 214 4.49 4.61 -20.80
N HIS A 215 3.73 3.90 -19.99
CA HIS A 215 3.65 2.46 -20.05
C HIS A 215 2.26 2.07 -20.52
N VAL A 216 2.17 1.30 -21.59
CA VAL A 216 0.94 0.92 -22.28
C VAL A 216 0.94 -0.57 -22.56
N GLU A 217 -0.22 -1.15 -22.83
CA GLU A 217 -0.32 -2.53 -23.32
C GLU A 217 0.20 -2.61 -24.77
N GLU A 218 0.62 -3.80 -25.20
CA GLU A 218 1.10 -4.03 -26.56
C GLU A 218 -0.02 -3.73 -27.58
N GLY A 219 0.26 -2.85 -28.53
CA GLY A 219 -0.67 -2.42 -29.56
C GLY A 219 -1.35 -1.07 -29.29
N ASP A 220 -1.07 -0.46 -28.15
CA ASP A 220 -1.57 0.87 -27.77
C ASP A 220 -0.46 1.94 -27.76
N GLU A 221 0.69 1.68 -28.42
CA GLU A 221 1.83 2.62 -28.55
C GLU A 221 1.55 3.84 -29.43
#